data_638d85394df0b87e2833e7aa3952b43c
#
_entry.id   638d85394df0b87e2833e7aa3952b43c
#
_cell.length_a   1.000
_cell.length_b   1.000
_cell.length_c   1.000
_cell.angle_alpha   90.00
_cell.angle_beta   90.00
_cell.angle_gamma   90.00
#
_symmetry.space_group_name_H-M   'P 1'
#
loop_
_entity.id
_entity.type
_entity.pdbx_description
1 polymer ?
#
loop_
_entity_poly.entity_id
_entity_poly.type
_entity_poly.pdbx_seq_one_letter_code
_entity_poly.pdbx_strand_id
1 'polypeptide(L)'
;MNAAPSPTPLGHVASLHLHPVESGAPLQAVESIQVVEGKGITGDARFFGRLSRDTGQPTRRQVTLIEREQIAEHATALGLPAITPGAVRSNIETAGINLIALLGKEIEIGEAVLRLYAPRDPCAKMDAICQGLRARMIDQRQGVLAEVVRSGAVRVGDTILIRDT
;
A
#
# COMPACT_ATOMS: atom_id res chain seq x y z
N MET A 1 32.82 13.78 -18.39
CA MET A 1 32.23 13.13 -17.20
C MET A 1 30.90 12.56 -17.58
N ASN A 2 30.73 11.28 -17.37
CA ASN A 2 29.44 10.65 -17.59
C ASN A 2 28.58 10.81 -16.33
N ALA A 3 27.38 11.37 -16.50
CA ALA A 3 26.42 11.39 -15.42
C ALA A 3 26.02 9.94 -15.09
N ALA A 4 25.81 9.67 -13.82
CA ALA A 4 25.25 8.37 -13.43
C ALA A 4 23.90 8.18 -14.11
N PRO A 5 23.58 6.99 -14.62
CA PRO A 5 22.27 6.75 -15.19
C PRO A 5 21.19 6.98 -14.15
N SER A 6 20.07 7.57 -14.57
CA SER A 6 18.91 7.72 -13.70
C SER A 6 18.43 6.34 -13.25
N PRO A 7 17.95 6.18 -11.99
CA PRO A 7 17.40 4.91 -11.55
C PRO A 7 16.25 4.49 -12.47
N THR A 8 16.19 3.21 -12.81
CA THR A 8 15.09 2.67 -13.60
C THR A 8 13.85 2.55 -12.70
N PRO A 9 12.70 3.13 -13.11
CA PRO A 9 11.49 2.93 -12.34
C PRO A 9 11.12 1.45 -12.24
N LEU A 10 10.77 1.00 -11.03
CA LEU A 10 10.29 -0.37 -10.78
C LEU A 10 8.81 -0.51 -11.12
N GLY A 11 8.07 0.59 -11.05
CA GLY A 11 6.63 0.61 -11.25
C GLY A 11 6.08 1.99 -10.98
N HIS A 12 4.76 2.05 -10.81
CA HIS A 12 4.08 3.33 -10.56
C HIS A 12 2.86 3.15 -9.65
N VAL A 13 2.36 4.28 -9.15
CA VAL A 13 1.12 4.35 -8.36
C VAL A 13 -0.07 4.26 -9.31
N ALA A 14 -0.89 3.22 -9.16
CA ALA A 14 -2.09 3.03 -9.97
C ALA A 14 -3.30 3.75 -9.36
N SER A 15 -3.46 3.71 -8.03
CA SER A 15 -4.53 4.43 -7.34
C SER A 15 -4.18 4.66 -5.88
N LEU A 16 -4.87 5.62 -5.24
CA LEU A 16 -4.66 6.02 -3.85
C LEU A 16 -5.99 6.06 -3.12
N HIS A 17 -6.00 5.59 -1.86
CA HIS A 17 -7.22 5.47 -1.08
C HIS A 17 -6.97 5.80 0.40
N LEU A 18 -7.94 6.47 1.02
CA LEU A 18 -7.92 6.77 2.45
C LEU A 18 -9.00 5.98 3.17
N HIS A 19 -8.70 5.48 4.38
CA HIS A 19 -9.69 4.87 5.24
C HIS A 19 -10.60 5.96 5.81
N PRO A 20 -11.92 5.78 5.76
CA PRO A 20 -12.87 6.74 6.33
C PRO A 20 -12.94 6.61 7.85
N VAL A 21 -13.55 7.62 8.49
CA VAL A 21 -13.80 7.59 9.95
C VAL A 21 -14.72 6.44 10.33
N GLU A 22 -15.75 6.19 9.52
CA GLU A 22 -16.70 5.12 9.76
C GLU A 22 -16.07 3.75 9.44
N SER A 23 -15.97 2.89 10.46
CA SER A 23 -15.39 1.55 10.30
C SER A 23 -16.22 0.72 9.32
N GLY A 24 -15.53 0.10 8.36
CA GLY A 24 -16.16 -0.75 7.36
C GLY A 24 -16.73 0.00 6.15
N ALA A 25 -16.82 1.32 6.18
CA ALA A 25 -17.25 2.09 5.01
C ALA A 25 -16.20 1.99 3.89
N PRO A 26 -16.61 2.18 2.61
CA PRO A 26 -15.67 2.14 1.49
C PRO A 26 -14.53 3.15 1.65
N LEU A 27 -13.33 2.79 1.19
CA LEU A 27 -12.20 3.72 1.14
C LEU A 27 -12.49 4.83 0.15
N GLN A 28 -12.00 6.03 0.47
CA GLN A 28 -12.14 7.21 -0.38
C GLN A 28 -10.98 7.23 -1.39
N ALA A 29 -11.29 7.22 -2.69
CA ALA A 29 -10.30 7.39 -3.74
C ALA A 29 -9.87 8.86 -3.80
N VAL A 30 -8.56 9.10 -3.90
CA VAL A 30 -7.99 10.44 -3.98
C VAL A 30 -6.89 10.47 -5.05
N GLU A 31 -6.58 11.66 -5.56
CA GLU A 31 -5.54 11.84 -6.58
C GLU A 31 -4.14 12.03 -5.98
N SER A 32 -4.07 12.44 -4.73
CA SER A 32 -2.80 12.64 -4.03
C SER A 32 -2.97 12.42 -2.54
N ILE A 33 -1.86 12.03 -1.91
CA ILE A 33 -1.77 11.89 -0.46
C ILE A 33 -0.53 12.60 0.04
N GLN A 34 -0.57 13.02 1.30
CA GLN A 34 0.59 13.55 2.01
C GLN A 34 0.95 12.52 3.08
N VAL A 35 2.14 11.94 2.97
CA VAL A 35 2.63 11.02 4.00
C VAL A 35 3.55 11.76 4.96
N VAL A 36 3.51 11.37 6.23
CA VAL A 36 4.26 12.03 7.32
C VAL A 36 5.12 10.99 8.03
N GLU A 37 6.42 11.31 8.13
CA GLU A 37 7.39 10.43 8.80
C GLU A 37 6.91 9.98 10.17
N GLY A 38 6.91 8.68 10.39
CA GLY A 38 6.54 8.05 11.65
C GLY A 38 5.05 8.06 11.98
N LYS A 39 4.20 8.61 11.10
CA LYS A 39 2.75 8.75 11.38
C LYS A 39 1.85 8.07 10.34
N GLY A 40 2.19 8.14 9.06
CA GLY A 40 1.38 7.60 7.98
C GLY A 40 0.82 8.65 7.04
N ILE A 41 -0.41 8.47 6.58
CA ILE A 41 -1.04 9.34 5.58
C ILE A 41 -1.98 10.32 6.25
N THR A 42 -1.76 11.62 6.04
CA THR A 42 -2.65 12.66 6.55
C THR A 42 -4.07 12.42 6.07
N GLY A 43 -5.03 12.43 7.00
CA GLY A 43 -6.44 12.21 6.70
C GLY A 43 -6.86 10.73 6.65
N ASP A 44 -5.94 9.80 6.80
CA ASP A 44 -6.30 8.39 6.95
C ASP A 44 -6.77 8.13 8.39
N ALA A 45 -8.06 7.87 8.55
CA ALA A 45 -8.66 7.77 9.87
C ALA A 45 -8.26 6.49 10.63
N ARG A 46 -7.69 5.50 9.94
CA ARG A 46 -7.36 4.22 10.58
C ARG A 46 -5.94 4.19 11.14
N PHE A 47 -4.97 4.73 10.44
CA PHE A 47 -3.57 4.51 10.80
C PHE A 47 -2.80 5.77 11.16
N PHE A 48 -3.24 6.95 10.75
CA PHE A 48 -2.47 8.16 10.97
C PHE A 48 -2.25 8.45 12.45
N GLY A 49 -0.98 8.47 12.87
CA GLY A 49 -0.61 8.78 14.24
C GLY A 49 -1.05 7.77 15.28
N ARG A 50 -1.43 6.56 14.86
CA ARG A 50 -1.95 5.53 15.77
C ARG A 50 -0.85 5.03 16.71
N LEU A 51 -1.21 4.83 17.97
CA LEU A 51 -0.32 4.25 18.97
C LEU A 51 -0.64 2.77 19.18
N SER A 52 0.40 1.98 19.43
CA SER A 52 0.26 0.58 19.80
C SER A 52 -0.41 0.48 21.18
N ARG A 53 -1.39 -0.40 21.31
CA ARG A 53 -2.04 -0.67 22.59
C ARG A 53 -1.08 -1.31 23.60
N ASP A 54 -0.10 -2.06 23.12
CA ASP A 54 0.83 -2.80 23.97
C ASP A 54 1.95 -1.93 24.52
N THR A 55 2.47 -1.00 23.72
CA THR A 55 3.65 -0.21 24.06
C THR A 55 3.39 1.27 24.29
N GLY A 56 2.25 1.80 23.80
CA GLY A 56 1.97 3.23 23.81
C GLY A 56 2.81 4.04 22.83
N GLN A 57 3.66 3.38 22.04
CA GLN A 57 4.51 4.01 21.04
C GLN A 57 3.82 4.04 19.68
N PRO A 58 4.25 4.91 18.75
CA PRO A 58 3.71 4.92 17.39
C PRO A 58 3.87 3.54 16.73
N THR A 59 2.80 3.08 16.07
CA THR A 59 2.86 1.81 15.34
C THR A 59 3.57 2.00 14.01
N ARG A 60 4.27 0.95 13.54
CA ARG A 60 4.88 0.92 12.20
C ARG A 60 3.85 0.75 11.10
N ARG A 61 2.64 0.32 11.43
CA ARG A 61 1.57 0.10 10.45
C ARG A 61 0.98 1.44 10.04
N GLN A 62 1.58 2.06 9.05
CA GLN A 62 1.27 3.43 8.64
C GLN A 62 0.69 3.52 7.24
N VAL A 63 1.15 2.66 6.32
CA VAL A 63 0.71 2.63 4.93
C VAL A 63 0.58 1.18 4.48
N THR A 64 -0.46 0.89 3.71
CA THR A 64 -0.66 -0.42 3.10
C THR A 64 -0.58 -0.32 1.59
N LEU A 65 0.12 -1.26 0.95
CA LEU A 65 0.30 -1.30 -0.50
C LEU A 65 -0.05 -2.69 -1.03
N ILE A 66 -0.62 -2.75 -2.24
CA ILE A 66 -0.88 -3.99 -2.94
C ILE A 66 -0.71 -3.79 -4.44
N GLU A 67 -0.26 -4.83 -5.14
CA GLU A 67 -0.12 -4.80 -6.59
C GLU A 67 -1.48 -4.96 -7.27
N ARG A 68 -1.78 -4.10 -8.23
CA ARG A 68 -2.98 -4.18 -9.05
C ARG A 68 -3.06 -5.53 -9.77
N GLU A 69 -1.92 -6.04 -10.20
CA GLU A 69 -1.80 -7.34 -10.87
C GLU A 69 -2.25 -8.47 -9.96
N GLN A 70 -1.92 -8.42 -8.66
CA GLN A 70 -2.33 -9.44 -7.70
C GLN A 70 -3.85 -9.41 -7.46
N ILE A 71 -4.44 -8.22 -7.42
CA ILE A 71 -5.90 -8.06 -7.33
C ILE A 71 -6.58 -8.68 -8.55
N ALA A 72 -6.03 -8.46 -9.74
CA ALA A 72 -6.56 -9.02 -10.99
C ALA A 72 -6.48 -10.55 -11.01
N GLU A 73 -5.40 -11.13 -10.49
CA GLU A 73 -5.27 -12.59 -10.36
C GLU A 73 -6.34 -13.17 -9.45
N HIS A 74 -6.62 -12.51 -8.33
CA HIS A 74 -7.70 -12.94 -7.42
C HIS A 74 -9.06 -12.85 -8.09
N ALA A 75 -9.34 -11.78 -8.81
CA ALA A 75 -10.59 -11.63 -9.55
C ALA A 75 -10.79 -12.76 -10.55
N THR A 76 -9.77 -13.04 -11.36
CA THR A 76 -9.82 -14.10 -12.37
C THR A 76 -10.07 -15.47 -11.72
N ALA A 77 -9.35 -15.78 -10.65
CA ALA A 77 -9.46 -17.07 -9.97
C ALA A 77 -10.84 -17.28 -9.32
N LEU A 78 -11.51 -16.21 -8.92
CA LEU A 78 -12.84 -16.25 -8.31
C LEU A 78 -13.98 -16.06 -9.32
N GLY A 79 -13.65 -15.98 -10.62
CA GLY A 79 -14.65 -15.83 -11.67
C GLY A 79 -15.28 -14.43 -11.72
N LEU A 80 -14.63 -13.42 -11.17
CA LEU A 80 -15.11 -12.06 -11.20
C LEU A 80 -14.55 -11.32 -12.41
N PRO A 81 -15.33 -10.41 -13.06
CA PRO A 81 -14.80 -9.58 -14.14
C PRO A 81 -13.71 -8.63 -13.66
N ALA A 82 -13.84 -8.12 -12.44
CA ALA A 82 -12.88 -7.22 -11.83
C ALA A 82 -13.16 -7.07 -10.33
N ILE A 83 -12.15 -6.62 -9.59
CA ILE A 83 -12.31 -6.12 -8.21
C ILE A 83 -12.01 -4.62 -8.26
N THR A 84 -12.95 -3.81 -7.80
CA THR A 84 -12.87 -2.35 -7.89
C THR A 84 -11.66 -1.81 -7.11
N PRO A 85 -10.95 -0.80 -7.63
CA PRO A 85 -9.88 -0.13 -6.87
C PRO A 85 -10.36 0.32 -5.50
N GLY A 86 -9.54 0.07 -4.48
CA GLY A 86 -9.85 0.38 -3.09
C GLY A 86 -10.66 -0.69 -2.35
N ALA A 87 -11.27 -1.64 -3.05
CA ALA A 87 -12.13 -2.67 -2.42
C ALA A 87 -11.35 -3.56 -1.45
N VAL A 88 -10.10 -3.87 -1.73
CA VAL A 88 -9.25 -4.69 -0.86
C VAL A 88 -8.63 -3.88 0.28
N ARG A 89 -8.98 -2.60 0.39
CA ARG A 89 -8.69 -1.74 1.54
C ARG A 89 -7.21 -1.43 1.74
N SER A 90 -6.45 -1.34 0.65
CA SER A 90 -5.07 -0.84 0.66
C SER A 90 -5.03 0.65 0.29
N ASN A 91 -4.12 1.38 0.94
CA ASN A 91 -3.94 2.81 0.67
C ASN A 91 -3.38 3.07 -0.73
N ILE A 92 -2.43 2.26 -1.17
CA ILE A 92 -1.75 2.42 -2.45
C ILE A 92 -1.89 1.13 -3.25
N GLU A 93 -2.47 1.23 -4.44
CA GLU A 93 -2.42 0.16 -5.42
C GLU A 93 -1.33 0.49 -6.41
N THR A 94 -0.42 -0.46 -6.63
CA THR A 94 0.74 -0.27 -7.50
C THR A 94 0.60 -1.08 -8.78
N ALA A 95 1.40 -0.76 -9.79
CA ALA A 95 1.53 -1.55 -11.00
C ALA A 95 3.00 -1.65 -11.40
N GLY A 96 3.38 -2.80 -11.95
CA GLY A 96 4.72 -3.03 -12.50
C GLY A 96 5.81 -3.31 -11.47
N ILE A 97 5.47 -3.65 -10.21
CA ILE A 97 6.44 -3.84 -9.13
C ILE A 97 6.09 -5.10 -8.33
N ASN A 98 7.11 -5.83 -7.88
CA ASN A 98 6.95 -6.97 -6.97
C ASN A 98 7.25 -6.52 -5.53
N LEU A 99 6.20 -6.19 -4.79
CA LEU A 99 6.33 -5.63 -3.44
C LEU A 99 6.93 -6.63 -2.45
N ILE A 100 6.56 -7.89 -2.51
CA ILE A 100 7.06 -8.92 -1.58
C ILE A 100 8.57 -9.09 -1.73
N ALA A 101 9.10 -9.00 -2.94
CA ALA A 101 10.54 -9.09 -3.19
C ALA A 101 11.31 -7.91 -2.58
N LEU A 102 10.63 -6.82 -2.22
CA LEU A 102 11.24 -5.61 -1.68
C LEU A 102 11.08 -5.48 -0.17
N LEU A 103 10.59 -6.51 0.53
CA LEU A 103 10.50 -6.48 1.98
C LEU A 103 11.89 -6.24 2.61
N GLY A 104 11.92 -5.35 3.59
CA GLY A 104 13.16 -4.91 4.24
C GLY A 104 13.88 -3.77 3.53
N LYS A 105 13.39 -3.35 2.36
CA LYS A 105 13.98 -2.29 1.56
C LYS A 105 13.17 -1.00 1.64
N GLU A 106 13.84 0.10 1.30
CA GLU A 106 13.20 1.41 1.16
C GLU A 106 12.91 1.69 -0.32
N ILE A 107 11.74 2.25 -0.57
CA ILE A 107 11.35 2.71 -1.90
C ILE A 107 11.10 4.21 -1.89
N GLU A 108 11.49 4.88 -2.97
CA GLU A 108 11.08 6.25 -3.23
C GLU A 108 9.79 6.20 -4.05
N ILE A 109 8.79 6.92 -3.59
CA ILE A 109 7.49 6.99 -4.23
C ILE A 109 7.04 8.46 -4.23
N GLY A 110 7.02 9.08 -5.41
CA GLY A 110 6.84 10.52 -5.47
C GLY A 110 7.94 11.24 -4.67
N GLU A 111 7.55 12.09 -3.75
CA GLU A 111 8.47 12.85 -2.89
C GLU A 111 8.80 12.11 -1.59
N ALA A 112 8.17 10.98 -1.33
CA ALA A 112 8.26 10.25 -0.07
C ALA A 112 9.19 9.06 -0.15
N VAL A 113 9.61 8.55 1.02
CA VAL A 113 10.31 7.28 1.16
C VAL A 113 9.56 6.40 2.14
N LEU A 114 9.27 5.19 1.73
CA LEU A 114 8.62 4.17 2.56
C LEU A 114 9.56 2.99 2.77
N ARG A 115 9.53 2.41 3.97
CA ARG A 115 10.20 1.12 4.25
C ARG A 115 9.14 0.03 4.30
N LEU A 116 9.26 -0.96 3.42
CA LEU A 116 8.40 -2.14 3.41
C LEU A 116 8.91 -3.12 4.46
N TYR A 117 8.09 -3.50 5.44
CA TYR A 117 8.63 -4.27 6.57
C TYR A 117 7.96 -5.62 6.80
N ALA A 118 6.76 -5.86 6.29
CA ALA A 118 6.05 -7.12 6.51
C ALA A 118 4.99 -7.35 5.44
N PRO A 119 4.67 -8.62 5.12
CA PRO A 119 3.47 -8.89 4.34
C PRO A 119 2.23 -8.56 5.16
N ARG A 120 1.15 -8.19 4.49
CA ARG A 120 -0.15 -7.94 5.12
C ARG A 120 -0.95 -9.22 5.11
N ASP A 121 -1.60 -9.54 6.24
CA ASP A 121 -2.51 -10.68 6.32
C ASP A 121 -3.94 -10.25 6.00
N PRO A 122 -4.70 -11.08 5.26
CA PRO A 122 -6.10 -10.78 4.97
C PRO A 122 -6.96 -10.94 6.21
N CYS A 123 -8.04 -10.14 6.29
CA CYS A 123 -9.03 -10.24 7.35
C CYS A 123 -10.38 -10.72 6.79
N ALA A 124 -11.35 -10.97 7.70
CA ALA A 124 -12.67 -11.45 7.33
C ALA A 124 -13.42 -10.51 6.36
N LYS A 125 -13.07 -9.22 6.34
CA LYS A 125 -13.68 -8.24 5.42
C LYS A 125 -13.44 -8.60 3.95
N MET A 126 -12.40 -9.38 3.64
CA MET A 126 -12.14 -9.81 2.27
C MET A 126 -13.24 -10.74 1.75
N ASP A 127 -13.76 -11.63 2.58
CA ASP A 127 -14.84 -12.51 2.17
C ASP A 127 -16.18 -11.78 1.97
N ALA A 128 -16.34 -10.59 2.55
CA ALA A 128 -17.49 -9.75 2.26
C ALA A 128 -17.45 -9.16 0.84
N ILE A 129 -16.27 -9.03 0.24
CA ILE A 129 -16.10 -8.60 -1.15
C ILE A 129 -16.49 -9.74 -2.09
N CYS A 130 -15.95 -10.93 -1.84
CA CYS A 130 -16.26 -12.16 -2.55
C CYS A 130 -15.85 -13.33 -1.69
N GLN A 131 -16.74 -14.30 -1.53
CA GLN A 131 -16.44 -15.51 -0.75
C GLN A 131 -15.25 -16.24 -1.36
N GLY A 132 -14.28 -16.60 -0.52
CA GLY A 132 -13.05 -17.27 -0.93
C GLY A 132 -11.88 -16.31 -1.15
N LEU A 133 -12.10 -14.99 -1.17
CA LEU A 133 -11.04 -14.02 -1.38
C LEU A 133 -10.01 -14.06 -0.25
N ARG A 134 -10.45 -14.14 1.00
CA ARG A 134 -9.55 -14.22 2.16
C ARG A 134 -8.59 -15.40 2.05
N ALA A 135 -9.10 -16.58 1.68
CA ALA A 135 -8.27 -17.78 1.53
C ALA A 135 -7.23 -17.63 0.43
N ARG A 136 -7.58 -16.95 -0.67
CA ARG A 136 -6.64 -16.67 -1.76
C ARG A 136 -5.54 -15.69 -1.38
N MET A 137 -5.80 -14.82 -0.42
CA MET A 137 -4.86 -13.78 0.00
C MET A 137 -3.88 -14.23 1.09
N ILE A 138 -4.04 -15.42 1.62
CA ILE A 138 -3.07 -16.02 2.55
C ILE A 138 -1.74 -16.28 1.80
N ASP A 139 -0.64 -16.40 2.56
CA ASP A 139 0.70 -16.63 2.01
C ASP A 139 1.21 -15.48 1.14
N GLN A 140 1.20 -14.27 1.72
CA GLN A 140 1.82 -13.09 1.10
C GLN A 140 1.11 -12.59 -0.16
N ARG A 141 -0.20 -12.81 -0.28
CA ARG A 141 -1.00 -12.39 -1.44
C ARG A 141 -1.98 -11.25 -1.12
N GLN A 142 -1.72 -10.48 -0.05
CA GLN A 142 -2.51 -9.30 0.36
C GLN A 142 -1.70 -8.01 0.30
N GLY A 143 -0.53 -8.02 -0.34
CA GLY A 143 0.36 -6.86 -0.36
C GLY A 143 1.21 -6.75 0.90
N VAL A 144 1.66 -5.54 1.20
CA VAL A 144 2.65 -5.29 2.25
C VAL A 144 2.26 -4.12 3.14
N LEU A 145 2.90 -4.09 4.31
CA LEU A 145 2.83 -2.98 5.27
C LEU A 145 4.10 -2.15 5.18
N ALA A 146 3.95 -0.85 5.32
CA ALA A 146 5.08 0.08 5.27
C ALA A 146 5.00 1.15 6.36
N GLU A 147 6.19 1.64 6.72
CA GLU A 147 6.34 2.83 7.55
C GLU A 147 6.92 3.97 6.71
N VAL A 148 6.58 5.21 7.07
CA VAL A 148 7.06 6.39 6.35
C VAL A 148 8.41 6.80 6.94
N VAL A 149 9.44 6.77 6.09
CA VAL A 149 10.82 7.13 6.44
C VAL A 149 11.09 8.61 6.14
N ARG A 150 10.52 9.11 5.04
CA ARG A 150 10.62 10.52 4.65
C ARG A 150 9.25 11.03 4.22
N SER A 151 8.82 12.14 4.80
CA SER A 151 7.56 12.81 4.46
C SER A 151 7.59 13.32 3.02
N GLY A 152 6.43 13.39 2.40
CA GLY A 152 6.28 13.98 1.06
C GLY A 152 4.93 13.67 0.43
N ALA A 153 4.67 14.30 -0.69
CA ALA A 153 3.47 14.07 -1.48
C ALA A 153 3.65 12.87 -2.40
N VAL A 154 2.60 12.09 -2.54
CA VAL A 154 2.50 10.97 -3.48
C VAL A 154 1.23 11.18 -4.31
N ARG A 155 1.38 11.06 -5.63
CA ARG A 155 0.28 11.28 -6.58
C ARG A 155 0.04 10.04 -7.42
N VAL A 156 -1.17 9.87 -7.90
CA VAL A 156 -1.48 8.83 -8.90
C VAL A 156 -0.57 9.04 -10.10
N GLY A 157 0.04 7.96 -10.57
CA GLY A 157 1.01 7.98 -11.69
C GLY A 157 2.45 8.18 -11.28
N ASP A 158 2.74 8.52 -10.04
CA ASP A 158 4.12 8.68 -9.57
C ASP A 158 4.91 7.39 -9.75
N THR A 159 6.18 7.53 -10.12
CA THR A 159 7.10 6.39 -10.27
C THR A 159 7.56 5.89 -8.91
N ILE A 160 7.91 4.60 -8.87
CA ILE A 160 8.44 3.93 -7.70
C ILE A 160 9.85 3.46 -8.01
N LEU A 161 10.81 3.83 -7.16
CA LEU A 161 12.23 3.51 -7.30
C LEU A 161 12.73 2.82 -6.03
N ILE A 162 13.69 1.91 -6.16
CA ILE A 162 14.43 1.42 -5.00
C ILE A 162 15.37 2.54 -4.55
N ARG A 163 15.38 2.80 -3.24
CA ARG A 163 16.35 3.70 -2.64
C ARG A 163 17.56 2.90 -2.20
N ASP A 164 18.72 3.22 -2.81
CA ASP A 164 19.99 2.64 -2.37
C ASP A 164 20.41 3.35 -1.08
N THR A 165 20.65 2.56 -0.04
CA THR A 165 21.17 3.04 1.23
C THR A 165 22.67 2.73 1.36
#